data_e3ec2d63db6e74dc379d656d1d2b6702
#
_entry.id   e3ec2d63db6e74dc379d656d1d2b6702
#
_cell.length_a   1.000
_cell.length_b   1.000
_cell.length_c   1.000
_cell.angle_alpha   90.00
_cell.angle_beta   90.00
_cell.angle_gamma   90.00
#
_symmetry.space_group_name_H-M   'P 1'
#
loop_
_entity.id
_entity.type
_entity.pdbx_description
1 polymer ?
#
loop_
_entity_poly.entity_id
_entity_poly.type
_entity_poly.pdbx_seq_one_letter_code
_entity_poly.pdbx_strand_id
1 'polypeptide(L)'
;MNLQTINDVASELFDSLKQQKIIQPLTDRYPEIDIKDAYQISRQFLSLREAVGEKVIGKKIGVTSSVVQEMLGVDQPDFGFLTDAMRVQNRSTFSIEDSLIQPRAE
;
A
#
# COMPACT_ATOMS: atom_id res chain seq x y z
N MET A 1 -3.71 16.39 7.89
CA MET A 1 -4.81 15.96 6.98
C MET A 1 -6.03 15.62 7.84
N ASN A 2 -7.21 16.03 7.44
CA ASN A 2 -8.42 15.72 8.19
C ASN A 2 -8.92 14.29 7.89
N LEU A 3 -9.80 13.76 8.75
CA LEU A 3 -10.30 12.39 8.65
C LEU A 3 -11.06 12.14 7.33
N GLN A 4 -11.82 13.11 6.86
CA GLN A 4 -12.55 12.98 5.58
C GLN A 4 -11.58 12.79 4.42
N THR A 5 -10.53 13.61 4.34
CA THR A 5 -9.51 13.48 3.28
C THR A 5 -8.78 12.13 3.36
N ILE A 6 -8.45 11.66 4.57
CA ILE A 6 -7.84 10.34 4.77
C ILE A 6 -8.75 9.24 4.21
N ASN A 7 -10.04 9.28 4.53
CA ASN A 7 -11.00 8.30 4.04
C ASN A 7 -11.17 8.36 2.52
N ASP A 8 -11.23 9.56 1.95
CA ASP A 8 -11.38 9.75 0.50
C ASP A 8 -10.16 9.22 -0.26
N VAL A 9 -8.96 9.53 0.22
CA VAL A 9 -7.71 9.03 -0.37
C VAL A 9 -7.60 7.51 -0.24
N ALA A 10 -7.93 6.94 0.91
CA ALA A 10 -7.92 5.50 1.11
C ALA A 10 -8.92 4.79 0.17
N SER A 11 -10.10 5.36 -0.02
CA SER A 11 -11.10 4.84 -0.95
C SER A 11 -10.63 4.91 -2.40
N GLU A 12 -10.02 6.02 -2.79
CA GLU A 12 -9.43 6.17 -4.12
C GLU A 12 -8.34 5.13 -4.38
N LEU A 13 -7.44 4.91 -3.41
CA LEU A 13 -6.39 3.88 -3.51
C LEU A 13 -7.00 2.48 -3.64
N PHE A 14 -8.03 2.19 -2.87
CA PHE A 14 -8.72 0.91 -2.91
C PHE A 14 -9.40 0.66 -4.27
N ASP A 15 -10.08 1.66 -4.80
CA ASP A 15 -10.72 1.58 -6.12
C ASP A 15 -9.69 1.48 -7.24
N SER A 16 -8.60 2.21 -7.14
CA SER A 16 -7.48 2.16 -8.10
C SER A 16 -6.82 0.78 -8.14
N LEU A 17 -6.64 0.15 -6.99
CA LEU A 17 -6.15 -1.22 -6.91
C LEU A 17 -7.10 -2.20 -7.61
N LYS A 18 -8.40 -2.10 -7.34
CA LYS A 18 -9.41 -2.97 -7.96
C LYS A 18 -9.51 -2.78 -9.47
N GLN A 19 -9.36 -1.55 -9.93
CA GLN A 19 -9.42 -1.19 -11.36
C GLN A 19 -8.06 -1.30 -12.06
N GLN A 20 -6.99 -1.60 -11.32
CA GLN A 20 -5.60 -1.65 -11.80
C GLN A 20 -5.19 -0.35 -12.50
N LYS A 21 -5.52 0.78 -11.88
CA LYS A 21 -5.19 2.12 -12.37
C LYS A 21 -4.11 2.78 -11.53
N ILE A 22 -3.21 3.49 -12.20
CA ILE A 22 -2.22 4.33 -11.54
C ILE A 22 -2.88 5.66 -11.17
N ILE A 23 -2.58 6.17 -9.98
CA ILE A 23 -2.99 7.50 -9.56
C ILE A 23 -1.78 8.45 -9.54
N GLN A 24 -2.06 9.74 -9.57
CA GLN A 24 -1.02 10.75 -9.36
C GLN A 24 -0.44 10.64 -7.94
N PRO A 25 0.88 10.79 -7.76
CA PRO A 25 1.50 10.72 -6.44
C PRO A 25 0.81 11.61 -5.42
N LEU A 26 0.59 11.09 -4.22
CA LEU A 26 -0.09 11.84 -3.17
C LEU A 26 0.70 13.07 -2.72
N THR A 27 2.02 13.00 -2.78
CA THR A 27 2.90 14.14 -2.47
C THR A 27 2.74 15.31 -3.42
N ASP A 28 2.35 15.08 -4.67
CA ASP A 28 2.08 16.13 -5.65
C ASP A 28 0.71 16.80 -5.40
N ARG A 29 -0.24 16.00 -4.90
CA ARG A 29 -1.60 16.45 -4.63
C ARG A 29 -1.76 17.08 -3.24
N TYR A 30 -0.99 16.61 -2.29
CA TYR A 30 -1.00 17.03 -0.90
C TYR A 30 0.44 17.31 -0.43
N PRO A 31 1.00 18.48 -0.77
CA PRO A 31 2.40 18.80 -0.42
C PRO A 31 2.70 18.77 1.08
N GLU A 32 1.66 18.94 1.91
CA GLU A 32 1.76 18.94 3.37
C GLU A 32 1.63 17.54 3.99
N ILE A 33 1.48 16.49 3.17
CA ILE A 33 1.31 15.12 3.69
C ILE A 33 2.56 14.69 4.47
N ASP A 34 2.35 14.16 5.65
CA ASP A 34 3.43 13.61 6.47
C ASP A 34 3.33 12.08 6.62
N ILE A 35 4.32 11.50 7.29
CA ILE A 35 4.39 10.05 7.54
C ILE A 35 3.19 9.57 8.37
N LYS A 36 2.74 10.37 9.32
CA LYS A 36 1.58 10.03 10.16
C LYS A 36 0.30 9.94 9.31
N ASP A 37 0.10 10.90 8.43
CA ASP A 37 -1.01 10.90 7.48
C ASP A 37 -0.96 9.66 6.58
N ALA A 38 0.21 9.34 6.05
CA ALA A 38 0.41 8.17 5.18
C ALA A 38 0.02 6.87 5.89
N TYR A 39 0.40 6.69 7.15
CA TYR A 39 0.02 5.50 7.92
C TYR A 39 -1.47 5.49 8.32
N GLN A 40 -2.09 6.65 8.52
CA GLN A 40 -3.55 6.72 8.73
C GLN A 40 -4.30 6.29 7.46
N ILE A 41 -3.86 6.76 6.30
CA ILE A 41 -4.39 6.33 4.99
C ILE A 41 -4.21 4.81 4.81
N SER A 42 -3.01 4.30 5.10
CA SER A 42 -2.71 2.87 5.01
C SER A 42 -3.62 2.02 5.91
N ARG A 43 -3.89 2.46 7.12
CA ARG A 43 -4.82 1.77 8.04
C ARG A 43 -6.25 1.80 7.54
N GLN A 44 -6.70 2.93 7.02
CA GLN A 44 -8.04 3.04 6.45
C GLN A 44 -8.18 2.18 5.19
N PHE A 45 -7.15 2.16 4.34
CA PHE A 45 -7.09 1.26 3.19
C PHE A 45 -7.19 -0.21 3.61
N LEU A 46 -6.46 -0.61 4.66
CA LEU A 46 -6.58 -1.97 5.23
C LEU A 46 -8.00 -2.26 5.70
N SER A 47 -8.64 -1.32 6.38
CA SER A 47 -10.04 -1.49 6.84
C SER A 47 -11.00 -1.75 5.69
N LEU A 48 -10.80 -1.10 4.54
CA LEU A 48 -11.58 -1.35 3.33
C LEU A 48 -11.35 -2.77 2.78
N ARG A 49 -10.11 -3.26 2.82
CA ARG A 49 -9.79 -4.64 2.43
C ARG A 49 -10.41 -5.67 3.37
N GLU A 50 -10.35 -5.41 4.67
CA GLU A 50 -11.01 -6.27 5.68
C GLU A 50 -12.53 -6.30 5.52
N ALA A 51 -13.14 -5.16 5.16
CA ALA A 51 -14.58 -5.06 4.94
C ALA A 51 -15.08 -5.93 3.78
N VAL A 52 -14.23 -6.23 2.79
CA VAL A 52 -14.55 -7.16 1.68
C VAL A 52 -14.11 -8.60 1.96
N GLY A 53 -13.73 -8.91 3.19
CA GLY A 53 -13.46 -10.27 3.65
C GLY A 53 -12.00 -10.69 3.72
N GLU A 54 -11.06 -9.78 3.42
CA GLU A 54 -9.64 -10.10 3.57
C GLU A 54 -9.24 -10.14 5.05
N LYS A 55 -8.24 -10.98 5.36
CA LYS A 55 -7.69 -11.13 6.71
C LYS A 55 -6.20 -10.86 6.71
N VAL A 56 -5.72 -10.11 7.69
CA VAL A 56 -4.28 -9.92 7.89
C VAL A 56 -3.66 -11.25 8.29
N ILE A 57 -2.65 -11.67 7.54
CA ILE A 57 -1.87 -12.89 7.78
C ILE A 57 -0.41 -12.62 8.13
N GLY A 58 0.04 -11.38 8.01
CA GLY A 58 1.40 -10.98 8.30
C GLY A 58 1.64 -9.50 8.15
N LYS A 59 2.88 -9.12 8.37
CA LYS A 59 3.37 -7.74 8.23
C LYS A 59 4.66 -7.75 7.45
N LYS A 60 4.88 -6.71 6.65
CA LYS A 60 6.12 -6.49 5.91
C LYS A 60 6.85 -5.28 6.48
N ILE A 61 8.17 -5.40 6.66
CA ILE A 61 9.06 -4.28 6.96
C ILE A 61 10.01 -4.13 5.78
N GLY A 62 10.03 -2.95 5.18
CA GLY A 62 10.93 -2.60 4.08
C GLY A 62 11.89 -1.49 4.47
N VAL A 63 12.86 -1.21 3.60
CA VAL A 63 13.81 -0.10 3.79
C VAL A 63 14.54 -0.19 5.13
N THR A 64 15.08 -1.38 5.44
CA THR A 64 15.68 -1.67 6.74
C THR A 64 17.15 -1.30 6.83
N SER A 65 17.84 -1.14 5.69
CA SER A 65 19.27 -0.77 5.69
C SER A 65 19.46 0.75 5.63
N SER A 66 20.49 1.24 6.31
CA SER A 66 20.86 2.66 6.26
C SER A 66 21.21 3.13 4.86
N VAL A 67 21.83 2.29 4.05
CA VAL A 67 22.18 2.61 2.66
C VAL A 67 20.94 2.87 1.82
N VAL A 68 19.90 2.01 1.91
CA VAL A 68 18.65 2.19 1.18
C VAL A 68 17.87 3.40 1.71
N GLN A 69 17.85 3.60 3.02
CA GLN A 69 17.23 4.79 3.61
C GLN A 69 17.85 6.08 3.09
N GLU A 70 19.17 6.15 3.06
CA GLU A 70 19.91 7.30 2.53
C GLU A 70 19.61 7.52 1.04
N MET A 71 19.62 6.46 0.25
CA MET A 71 19.31 6.51 -1.18
C MET A 71 17.90 7.03 -1.46
N LEU A 72 16.93 6.69 -0.62
CA LEU A 72 15.53 7.13 -0.75
C LEU A 72 15.23 8.46 -0.02
N GLY A 73 16.18 8.99 0.73
CA GLY A 73 15.99 10.23 1.49
C GLY A 73 15.06 10.08 2.69
N VAL A 74 15.05 8.91 3.31
CA VAL A 74 14.24 8.62 4.50
C VAL A 74 15.14 8.22 5.67
N ASP A 75 14.64 8.31 6.89
CA ASP A 75 15.38 8.04 8.11
C ASP A 75 14.81 6.86 8.93
N GLN A 76 13.86 6.15 8.38
CA GLN A 76 13.18 5.04 9.05
C GLN A 76 12.74 3.97 8.05
N PRO A 77 12.51 2.71 8.51
CA PRO A 77 11.88 1.68 7.69
C PRO A 77 10.41 1.99 7.40
N ASP A 78 9.88 1.36 6.36
CA ASP A 78 8.44 1.33 6.12
C ASP A 78 7.81 0.04 6.61
N PHE A 79 6.51 0.13 6.92
CA PHE A 79 5.71 -0.96 7.45
C PHE A 79 4.47 -1.14 6.60
N GLY A 80 4.11 -2.39 6.36
CA GLY A 80 2.91 -2.74 5.62
C GLY A 80 2.22 -3.96 6.19
N PHE A 81 0.99 -4.19 5.76
CA PHE A 81 0.21 -5.36 6.12
C PHE A 81 0.12 -6.32 4.94
N LEU A 82 0.14 -7.61 5.23
CA LEU A 82 -0.10 -8.66 4.25
C LEU A 82 -1.43 -9.33 4.57
N THR A 83 -2.29 -9.43 3.57
CA THR A 83 -3.56 -10.12 3.70
C THR A 83 -3.54 -11.47 2.98
N ASP A 84 -4.49 -12.34 3.31
CA ASP A 84 -4.63 -13.65 2.67
C ASP A 84 -4.86 -13.55 1.15
N ALA A 85 -5.48 -12.47 0.67
CA ALA A 85 -5.68 -12.22 -0.75
C ALA A 85 -4.37 -11.98 -1.53
N MET A 86 -3.30 -11.60 -0.84
CA MET A 86 -1.96 -11.39 -1.43
C MET A 86 -1.14 -12.67 -1.52
N ARG A 87 -1.60 -13.74 -0.86
CA ARG A 87 -0.87 -15.00 -0.79
C ARG A 87 -1.08 -15.83 -2.06
N VAL A 88 0.01 -16.25 -2.67
CA VAL A 88 0.03 -17.18 -3.80
C VAL A 88 0.73 -18.45 -3.35
N GLN A 89 0.11 -19.60 -3.60
CA GLN A 89 0.71 -20.88 -3.24
C GLN A 89 1.95 -21.18 -4.09
N ASN A 90 2.95 -21.79 -3.48
CA ASN A 90 4.15 -22.23 -4.17
C ASN A 90 3.78 -23.12 -5.37
N ARG A 91 4.43 -22.92 -6.51
CA ARG A 91 4.20 -23.63 -7.77
C ARG A 91 2.82 -23.43 -8.38
N SER A 92 2.02 -22.51 -7.88
CA SER A 92 0.76 -22.13 -8.52
C SER A 92 1.00 -21.09 -9.62
N THR A 93 -0.01 -20.91 -10.47
CA THR A 93 -0.04 -19.89 -11.51
C THR A 93 -1.11 -18.86 -11.17
N PHE A 94 -0.81 -17.59 -11.38
CA PHE A 94 -1.78 -16.50 -11.24
C PHE A 94 -1.67 -15.54 -12.43
N SER A 95 -2.78 -14.85 -12.73
CA SER A 95 -2.80 -13.89 -13.83
C SER A 95 -2.18 -12.55 -13.37
N ILE A 96 -1.14 -12.12 -14.06
CA ILE A 96 -0.53 -10.80 -13.84
C ILE A 96 -1.53 -9.69 -14.19
N GLU A 97 -2.28 -9.85 -15.28
CA GLU A 97 -3.26 -8.86 -15.74
C GLU A 97 -4.36 -8.60 -14.72
N ASP A 98 -4.75 -9.61 -13.95
CA ASP A 98 -5.79 -9.50 -12.93
C ASP A 98 -5.26 -9.08 -11.55
N SER A 99 -3.95 -9.14 -11.33
CA SER A 99 -3.38 -9.06 -10.00
C SER A 99 -2.44 -7.88 -9.78
N LEU A 100 -1.72 -7.45 -10.80
CA LEU A 100 -0.62 -6.50 -10.66
C LEU A 100 -0.64 -5.45 -11.77
N ILE A 101 -0.34 -4.20 -11.39
CA ILE A 101 -0.19 -3.09 -12.34
C ILE A 101 1.19 -3.14 -13.00
N GLN A 102 2.24 -3.28 -12.19
CA GLN A 102 3.63 -3.35 -12.64
C GLN A 102 4.33 -4.49 -11.88
N PRO A 103 4.27 -5.72 -12.40
CA PRO A 103 4.84 -6.88 -11.71
C PRO A 103 6.36 -6.80 -11.67
N ARG A 104 6.93 -7.09 -10.51
CA ARG A 104 8.37 -7.21 -10.30
C ARG A 104 8.65 -8.37 -9.36
N ALA A 105 9.71 -9.13 -9.66
CA ALA A 105 10.22 -10.14 -8.75
C ALA A 105 11.15 -9.50 -7.70
N GLU A 106 11.03 -9.93 -6.46
CA GLU A 106 11.89 -9.52 -5.34
C GLU A 106 12.56 -10.75 -4.71
#